data_3816fa03a4d76db34af45c14df200bc6
#
_entry.id   3816fa03a4d76db34af45c14df200bc6
#
_cell.length_a   1.000
_cell.length_b   1.000
_cell.length_c   1.000
_cell.angle_alpha   90.00
_cell.angle_beta   90.00
_cell.angle_gamma   90.00
#
_symmetry.space_group_name_H-M   'P 1'
#
loop_
_entity.id
_entity.type
_entity.pdbx_description
1 polymer ?
#
loop_
_entity_poly.entity_id
_entity_poly.type
_entity_poly.pdbx_seq_one_letter_code
_entity_poly.pdbx_strand_id
1 'polypeptide(L)'
;MSGLTLVGSGWHPAIFRSEAEALVGPVGFVHPRVVVTTSTDEIALNRLSRSALVDEVLCKAEHSEVVEPENIIQRIVDWGKENLPEGSFAVRVNVIGSSLAGFSRSEIAQNVGAGVFGEAHPVDLENPDNEIVVFLAGPEDPPNHPDPLYLSPPKIIWGLKLKSWQRSGWGGRSPMERPYFQPVSLEPRLARLMISLGHRSDSEPTTVIDPFCGTGGIAIEAMLAELNVLARDLDPKMVKGTEENLQWVSEDLCSGYSATWDVQESGVGLTPDVWGKISGAIFAFDPPYGRNAWKSDDGYQLFLKACSAARTIDHSGSLCTLLPTDPAILKDNSDEPIDYLVMGKPWSKVADEMLDRGWEVVLIAPVKVHKSLARLLVVAHPSH
;
A
#
# COMPACT_ATOMS: atom_id res chain seq x y z
N MET A 1 11.86 9.94 22.09
CA MET A 1 11.43 8.57 21.70
C MET A 1 12.01 8.28 20.34
N SER A 2 12.71 7.19 20.19
CA SER A 2 13.21 6.78 18.88
C SER A 2 12.01 6.42 17.99
N GLY A 3 11.92 6.96 16.79
CA GLY A 3 10.86 6.68 15.84
C GLY A 3 10.81 5.20 15.41
N LEU A 4 9.84 4.84 14.57
CA LEU A 4 9.77 3.54 13.95
C LEU A 4 10.41 3.59 12.57
N THR A 5 11.09 2.51 12.19
CA THR A 5 11.59 2.31 10.83
C THR A 5 10.67 1.34 10.11
N LEU A 6 10.12 1.80 8.99
CA LEU A 6 9.22 1.04 8.13
C LEU A 6 10.02 0.51 6.96
N VAL A 7 9.86 -0.77 6.69
CA VAL A 7 10.56 -1.45 5.60
C VAL A 7 9.52 -2.08 4.67
N GLY A 8 9.61 -1.77 3.37
CA GLY A 8 8.83 -2.41 2.32
C GLY A 8 9.73 -3.26 1.45
N SER A 9 9.32 -4.48 1.16
CA SER A 9 10.03 -5.39 0.27
C SER A 9 9.11 -5.87 -0.86
N GLY A 10 9.68 -6.17 -2.02
CA GLY A 10 8.94 -6.72 -3.16
C GLY A 10 8.21 -5.66 -3.98
N TRP A 11 6.91 -5.73 -4.07
CA TRP A 11 6.05 -5.05 -5.03
C TRP A 11 5.99 -3.50 -4.86
N HIS A 12 5.95 -2.74 -5.95
CA HIS A 12 5.76 -1.28 -6.03
C HIS A 12 6.61 -0.42 -5.08
N PRO A 13 7.95 -0.43 -5.20
CA PRO A 13 8.82 0.39 -4.36
C PRO A 13 8.56 1.89 -4.52
N ALA A 14 8.14 2.34 -5.72
CA ALA A 14 7.91 3.74 -6.03
C ALA A 14 6.82 4.41 -5.18
N ILE A 15 5.83 3.64 -4.74
CA ILE A 15 4.68 4.16 -3.98
C ILE A 15 4.73 3.79 -2.50
N PHE A 16 5.75 3.05 -2.07
CA PHE A 16 5.93 2.67 -0.67
C PHE A 16 5.98 3.88 0.28
N ARG A 17 6.78 4.90 -0.07
CA ARG A 17 6.87 6.12 0.74
C ARG A 17 5.53 6.86 0.81
N SER A 18 4.85 6.99 -0.33
CA SER A 18 3.53 7.65 -0.38
C SER A 18 2.48 6.93 0.45
N GLU A 19 2.50 5.59 0.46
CA GLU A 19 1.63 4.81 1.35
C GLU A 19 1.97 5.06 2.82
N ALA A 20 3.26 5.02 3.19
CA ALA A 20 3.67 5.31 4.56
C ALA A 20 3.24 6.73 4.99
N GLU A 21 3.46 7.74 4.15
CA GLU A 21 3.04 9.13 4.41
C GLU A 21 1.53 9.27 4.55
N ALA A 22 0.74 8.57 3.73
CA ALA A 22 -0.71 8.56 3.83
C ALA A 22 -1.19 8.00 5.17
N LEU A 23 -0.54 6.94 5.67
CA LEU A 23 -0.93 6.25 6.90
C LEU A 23 -0.45 6.94 8.19
N VAL A 24 0.79 7.44 8.21
CA VAL A 24 1.41 7.95 9.46
C VAL A 24 1.92 9.39 9.40
N GLY A 25 1.69 10.09 8.29
CA GLY A 25 2.19 11.44 8.08
C GLY A 25 3.63 11.48 7.57
N PRO A 26 4.28 12.64 7.61
CA PRO A 26 5.60 12.83 7.04
C PRO A 26 6.62 11.82 7.55
N VAL A 27 7.42 11.27 6.64
CA VAL A 27 8.47 10.29 6.97
C VAL A 27 9.86 10.78 6.53
N GLY A 28 10.89 10.38 7.30
CA GLY A 28 12.28 10.57 6.92
C GLY A 28 12.72 9.48 5.94
N PHE A 29 13.44 9.87 4.89
CA PHE A 29 13.96 8.96 3.88
C PHE A 29 15.29 8.35 4.32
N VAL A 30 15.43 7.03 4.17
CA VAL A 30 16.68 6.28 4.39
C VAL A 30 17.11 5.56 3.12
N HIS A 31 16.19 4.88 2.47
CA HIS A 31 16.38 4.12 1.24
C HIS A 31 15.03 4.06 0.50
N PRO A 32 14.95 3.83 -0.81
CA PRO A 32 13.68 3.73 -1.54
C PRO A 32 12.62 2.82 -0.89
N ARG A 33 13.08 1.81 -0.15
CA ARG A 33 12.21 0.87 0.59
C ARG A 33 12.33 0.96 2.11
N VAL A 34 12.92 2.02 2.64
CA VAL A 34 13.10 2.21 4.08
C VAL A 34 12.86 3.67 4.45
N VAL A 35 11.88 3.90 5.30
CA VAL A 35 11.55 5.23 5.82
C VAL A 35 11.44 5.20 7.34
N VAL A 36 11.57 6.36 7.97
CA VAL A 36 11.47 6.52 9.42
C VAL A 36 10.30 7.45 9.75
N THR A 37 9.47 7.06 10.71
CA THR A 37 8.39 7.89 11.24
C THR A 37 8.60 8.17 12.73
N THR A 38 8.19 9.35 13.16
CA THR A 38 8.11 9.71 14.59
C THR A 38 6.77 9.35 15.22
N SER A 39 5.77 9.00 14.42
CA SER A 39 4.46 8.53 14.88
C SER A 39 4.60 7.11 15.42
N THR A 40 4.42 6.96 16.75
CA THR A 40 4.61 5.69 17.45
C THR A 40 3.41 5.32 18.31
N ASP A 41 2.33 6.09 18.22
CA ASP A 41 1.10 5.85 18.95
C ASP A 41 0.30 4.66 18.40
N GLU A 42 -0.68 4.22 19.16
CA GLU A 42 -1.54 3.08 18.79
C GLU A 42 -2.32 3.34 17.49
N ILE A 43 -2.71 4.58 17.23
CA ILE A 43 -3.43 4.98 16.03
C ILE A 43 -2.54 4.75 14.80
N ALA A 44 -1.29 5.22 14.85
CA ALA A 44 -0.34 5.02 13.76
C ALA A 44 -0.06 3.53 13.49
N LEU A 45 0.11 2.73 14.55
CA LEU A 45 0.31 1.29 14.43
C LEU A 45 -0.90 0.58 13.84
N ASN A 46 -2.11 0.98 14.23
CA ASN A 46 -3.34 0.44 13.66
C ASN A 46 -3.48 0.80 12.18
N ARG A 47 -3.19 2.05 11.80
CA ARG A 47 -3.17 2.45 10.38
C ARG A 47 -2.13 1.66 9.58
N LEU A 48 -0.93 1.45 10.12
CA LEU A 48 0.11 0.65 9.47
C LEU A 48 -0.30 -0.82 9.27
N SER A 49 -1.15 -1.39 10.11
CA SER A 49 -1.67 -2.75 9.90
C SER A 49 -2.51 -2.88 8.62
N ARG A 50 -3.06 -1.76 8.14
CA ARG A 50 -3.83 -1.66 6.89
C ARG A 50 -2.95 -1.52 5.64
N SER A 51 -1.62 -1.39 5.80
CA SER A 51 -0.70 -1.20 4.68
C SER A 51 -0.66 -2.38 3.71
N ALA A 52 -0.47 -2.08 2.44
CA ALA A 52 -0.17 -3.06 1.39
C ALA A 52 1.33 -3.27 1.18
N LEU A 53 2.16 -2.27 1.47
CA LEU A 53 3.57 -2.23 1.09
C LEU A 53 4.55 -2.26 2.26
N VAL A 54 4.13 -1.91 3.48
CA VAL A 54 4.96 -2.10 4.67
C VAL A 54 5.00 -3.58 5.03
N ASP A 55 6.16 -4.17 4.97
CA ASP A 55 6.38 -5.60 5.26
C ASP A 55 6.95 -5.84 6.65
N GLU A 56 7.70 -4.87 7.20
CA GLU A 56 8.31 -4.97 8.51
C GLU A 56 8.34 -3.60 9.20
N VAL A 57 8.18 -3.61 10.52
CA VAL A 57 8.32 -2.42 11.37
C VAL A 57 9.38 -2.69 12.42
N LEU A 58 10.39 -1.83 12.49
CA LEU A 58 11.47 -1.92 13.46
C LEU A 58 11.39 -0.77 14.46
N CYS A 59 11.68 -1.09 15.71
CA CYS A 59 11.94 -0.09 16.77
C CYS A 59 13.43 -0.05 17.11
N LYS A 60 13.88 1.06 17.72
CA LYS A 60 15.30 1.32 18.05
C LYS A 60 16.24 1.11 16.86
N ALA A 61 15.76 1.31 15.65
CA ALA A 61 16.54 1.00 14.46
C ALA A 61 17.63 2.04 14.19
N GLU A 62 18.73 1.57 13.63
CA GLU A 62 19.83 2.35 13.12
C GLU A 62 20.14 1.97 11.67
N HIS A 63 20.88 2.81 10.99
CA HIS A 63 21.35 2.55 9.64
C HIS A 63 22.75 3.11 9.41
N SER A 64 23.44 2.57 8.42
CA SER A 64 24.78 3.00 8.03
C SER A 64 24.96 2.89 6.52
N GLU A 65 25.89 3.67 5.99
CA GLU A 65 26.49 3.39 4.69
C GLU A 65 27.13 2.00 4.72
N VAL A 66 27.29 1.42 3.53
CA VAL A 66 28.01 0.16 3.37
C VAL A 66 29.49 0.39 3.63
N VAL A 67 30.02 -0.29 4.63
CA VAL A 67 31.45 -0.36 4.98
C VAL A 67 31.85 -1.82 5.08
N GLU A 68 33.11 -2.13 5.42
CA GLU A 68 33.58 -3.51 5.55
C GLU A 68 32.68 -4.35 6.46
N PRO A 69 32.34 -5.61 6.10
CA PRO A 69 31.41 -6.46 6.83
C PRO A 69 31.71 -6.60 8.33
N GLU A 70 32.98 -6.73 8.68
CA GLU A 70 33.41 -6.86 10.08
C GLU A 70 33.05 -5.64 10.92
N ASN A 71 33.17 -4.44 10.33
CA ASN A 71 32.82 -3.20 11.01
C ASN A 71 31.31 -3.08 11.22
N ILE A 72 30.50 -3.56 10.25
CA ILE A 72 29.04 -3.60 10.40
C ILE A 72 28.64 -4.60 11.47
N ILE A 73 29.19 -5.80 11.46
CA ILE A 73 28.94 -6.83 12.45
C ILE A 73 29.23 -6.29 13.85
N GLN A 74 30.40 -5.65 14.04
CA GLN A 74 30.76 -5.08 15.34
C GLN A 74 29.79 -4.00 15.80
N ARG A 75 29.34 -3.09 14.92
CA ARG A 75 28.33 -2.06 15.24
C ARG A 75 27.01 -2.68 15.67
N ILE A 76 26.54 -3.72 14.96
CA ILE A 76 25.29 -4.40 15.30
C ILE A 76 25.42 -5.13 16.63
N VAL A 77 26.57 -5.73 16.91
CA VAL A 77 26.85 -6.39 18.21
C VAL A 77 26.81 -5.38 19.35
N ASP A 78 27.50 -4.25 19.21
CA ASP A 78 27.54 -3.21 20.25
C ASP A 78 26.14 -2.62 20.49
N TRP A 79 25.42 -2.32 19.40
CA TRP A 79 24.02 -1.88 19.45
C TRP A 79 23.11 -2.94 20.11
N GLY A 80 23.30 -4.22 19.77
CA GLY A 80 22.52 -5.33 20.34
C GLY A 80 22.69 -5.45 21.84
N LYS A 81 23.92 -5.32 22.35
CA LYS A 81 24.21 -5.33 23.79
C LYS A 81 23.56 -4.19 24.58
N GLU A 82 23.35 -3.04 23.90
CA GLU A 82 22.71 -1.87 24.54
C GLU A 82 21.17 -1.91 24.46
N ASN A 83 20.64 -2.46 23.37
CA ASN A 83 19.24 -2.26 22.98
C ASN A 83 18.35 -3.48 23.11
N LEU A 84 18.95 -4.70 23.11
CA LEU A 84 18.19 -5.94 23.19
C LEU A 84 17.60 -6.11 24.59
N PRO A 85 16.28 -6.30 24.74
CA PRO A 85 15.69 -6.66 26.03
C PRO A 85 16.14 -8.04 26.50
N GLU A 86 16.10 -8.29 27.81
CA GLU A 86 16.32 -9.62 28.35
C GLU A 86 15.37 -10.65 27.71
N GLY A 87 15.87 -11.85 27.49
CA GLY A 87 15.14 -12.95 26.86
C GLY A 87 15.89 -13.57 25.68
N SER A 88 15.33 -14.63 25.16
CA SER A 88 15.88 -15.31 24.00
C SER A 88 15.83 -14.44 22.75
N PHE A 89 16.75 -14.67 21.82
CA PHE A 89 16.75 -13.88 20.58
C PHE A 89 17.19 -14.69 19.34
N ALA A 90 16.81 -14.14 18.18
CA ALA A 90 17.33 -14.55 16.89
C ALA A 90 17.80 -13.34 16.07
N VAL A 91 18.74 -13.58 15.16
CA VAL A 91 19.18 -12.61 14.15
C VAL A 91 18.64 -13.00 12.79
N ARG A 92 17.88 -12.12 12.15
CA ARG A 92 17.31 -12.31 10.81
C ARG A 92 17.95 -11.35 9.83
N VAL A 93 18.55 -11.86 8.77
CA VAL A 93 19.22 -11.02 7.75
C VAL A 93 18.50 -11.16 6.43
N ASN A 94 17.99 -10.05 5.93
CA ASN A 94 17.21 -9.93 4.70
C ASN A 94 17.94 -9.06 3.67
N VAL A 95 17.64 -9.27 2.38
CA VAL A 95 18.14 -8.44 1.27
C VAL A 95 16.98 -7.68 0.67
N ILE A 96 17.19 -6.40 0.40
CA ILE A 96 16.28 -5.53 -0.34
C ILE A 96 17.01 -5.04 -1.58
N GLY A 97 16.35 -5.04 -2.73
CA GLY A 97 16.98 -4.68 -4.00
C GLY A 97 18.08 -5.66 -4.41
N SER A 98 19.15 -5.15 -4.98
CA SER A 98 20.28 -5.97 -5.42
C SER A 98 21.15 -6.43 -4.25
N SER A 99 21.80 -7.58 -4.40
CA SER A 99 22.73 -8.11 -3.39
C SER A 99 23.95 -7.18 -3.22
N LEU A 100 24.41 -7.04 -1.98
CA LEU A 100 25.65 -6.33 -1.67
C LEU A 100 26.86 -7.29 -1.78
N ALA A 101 27.83 -6.93 -2.60
CA ALA A 101 29.05 -7.74 -2.76
C ALA A 101 29.81 -7.81 -1.43
N GLY A 102 30.31 -9.00 -1.10
CA GLY A 102 31.06 -9.23 0.14
C GLY A 102 30.20 -9.46 1.39
N PHE A 103 28.87 -9.36 1.31
CA PHE A 103 27.96 -9.56 2.45
C PHE A 103 27.25 -10.91 2.37
N SER A 104 27.52 -11.78 3.35
CA SER A 104 26.83 -13.06 3.53
C SER A 104 25.80 -12.97 4.65
N ARG A 105 24.54 -13.30 4.33
CA ARG A 105 23.44 -13.31 5.32
C ARG A 105 23.72 -14.25 6.50
N SER A 106 24.19 -15.44 6.20
CA SER A 106 24.48 -16.45 7.22
C SER A 106 25.65 -16.06 8.12
N GLU A 107 26.69 -15.48 7.54
CA GLU A 107 27.87 -15.02 8.29
C GLU A 107 27.54 -13.86 9.23
N ILE A 108 26.77 -12.89 8.75
CA ILE A 108 26.31 -11.76 9.59
C ILE A 108 25.42 -12.30 10.73
N ALA A 109 24.44 -13.14 10.42
CA ALA A 109 23.55 -13.71 11.43
C ALA A 109 24.32 -14.50 12.50
N GLN A 110 25.30 -15.31 12.10
CA GLN A 110 26.13 -16.11 13.00
C GLN A 110 27.02 -15.22 13.87
N ASN A 111 27.75 -14.27 13.29
CA ASN A 111 28.70 -13.43 14.01
C ASN A 111 28.01 -12.43 14.94
N VAL A 112 26.91 -11.82 14.51
CA VAL A 112 26.10 -10.98 15.37
C VAL A 112 25.50 -11.78 16.52
N GLY A 113 24.92 -12.96 16.22
CA GLY A 113 24.39 -13.86 17.23
C GLY A 113 25.43 -14.28 18.27
N ALA A 114 26.62 -14.67 17.84
CA ALA A 114 27.72 -15.03 18.73
C ALA A 114 28.22 -13.84 19.57
N GLY A 115 28.25 -12.64 19.00
CA GLY A 115 28.73 -11.43 19.68
C GLY A 115 27.75 -10.89 20.72
N VAL A 116 26.45 -11.12 20.57
CA VAL A 116 25.39 -10.69 21.50
C VAL A 116 25.06 -11.77 22.54
N PHE A 117 25.29 -13.03 22.22
CA PHE A 117 25.00 -14.18 23.08
C PHE A 117 25.55 -13.99 24.52
N GLY A 118 24.73 -14.33 25.51
CA GLY A 118 25.07 -14.30 26.93
C GLY A 118 23.95 -14.91 27.78
N GLU A 119 24.15 -14.92 29.12
CA GLU A 119 23.16 -15.48 30.06
C GLU A 119 21.81 -14.77 29.95
N ALA A 120 21.81 -13.44 29.76
CA ALA A 120 20.60 -12.63 29.61
C ALA A 120 19.98 -12.76 28.20
N HIS A 121 20.74 -13.26 27.22
CA HIS A 121 20.35 -13.34 25.81
C HIS A 121 20.71 -14.69 25.20
N PRO A 122 20.01 -15.78 25.58
CA PRO A 122 20.17 -17.07 24.90
C PRO A 122 19.61 -17.03 23.46
N VAL A 123 20.23 -17.81 22.59
CA VAL A 123 19.75 -17.91 21.20
C VAL A 123 18.60 -18.91 21.09
N ASP A 124 17.49 -18.48 20.50
CA ASP A 124 16.37 -19.33 20.07
C ASP A 124 16.00 -18.97 18.63
N LEU A 125 16.19 -19.92 17.71
CA LEU A 125 15.91 -19.69 16.27
C LEU A 125 14.47 -19.98 15.89
N GLU A 126 13.73 -20.70 16.73
CA GLU A 126 12.35 -21.11 16.42
C GLU A 126 11.32 -20.15 17.02
N ASN A 127 11.43 -19.86 18.32
CA ASN A 127 10.47 -19.03 19.05
C ASN A 127 11.18 -17.97 19.92
N PRO A 128 11.94 -17.04 19.32
CA PRO A 128 12.67 -16.04 20.09
C PRO A 128 11.76 -15.02 20.76
N ASP A 129 12.14 -14.58 21.97
CA ASP A 129 11.49 -13.44 22.63
C ASP A 129 11.76 -12.13 21.90
N ASN A 130 12.89 -12.01 21.20
CA ASN A 130 13.29 -10.82 20.46
C ASN A 130 13.89 -11.19 19.11
N GLU A 131 13.69 -10.37 18.11
CA GLU A 131 14.35 -10.53 16.82
C GLU A 131 15.16 -9.28 16.47
N ILE A 132 16.47 -9.46 16.28
CA ILE A 132 17.32 -8.47 15.63
C ILE A 132 17.16 -8.68 14.14
N VAL A 133 16.61 -7.71 13.44
CA VAL A 133 16.44 -7.78 11.98
C VAL A 133 17.46 -6.86 11.32
N VAL A 134 18.19 -7.41 10.35
CA VAL A 134 19.16 -6.68 9.54
C VAL A 134 18.71 -6.70 8.09
N PHE A 135 18.69 -5.54 7.44
CA PHE A 135 18.43 -5.39 6.03
C PHE A 135 19.68 -4.93 5.30
N LEU A 136 20.10 -5.72 4.33
CA LEU A 136 21.12 -5.35 3.34
C LEU A 136 20.39 -4.73 2.15
N ALA A 137 20.25 -3.41 2.17
CA ALA A 137 19.53 -2.66 1.16
C ALA A 137 20.49 -2.20 0.05
N GLY A 138 20.54 -2.97 -1.01
CA GLY A 138 21.30 -2.68 -2.22
C GLY A 138 20.55 -1.73 -3.17
N PRO A 139 21.21 -1.33 -4.26
CA PRO A 139 20.55 -0.52 -5.28
C PRO A 139 19.27 -1.18 -5.77
N GLU A 140 18.22 -0.38 -5.91
CA GLU A 140 17.03 -0.79 -6.61
C GLU A 140 17.29 -0.73 -8.12
N ASP A 141 16.75 -1.69 -8.87
CA ASP A 141 16.63 -1.50 -10.31
C ASP A 141 15.72 -0.28 -10.52
N PRO A 142 16.15 0.74 -11.29
CA PRO A 142 15.35 1.92 -11.45
C PRO A 142 13.98 1.48 -11.96
N PRO A 143 12.90 1.74 -11.22
CA PRO A 143 11.59 1.61 -11.80
C PRO A 143 11.52 2.57 -12.97
N ASN A 144 10.64 2.33 -13.90
CA ASN A 144 10.36 3.25 -15.01
C ASN A 144 9.72 4.55 -14.49
N HIS A 145 10.22 5.07 -13.38
CA HIS A 145 9.75 6.28 -12.74
C HIS A 145 10.95 7.19 -12.43
N PRO A 146 10.90 8.46 -12.84
CA PRO A 146 12.02 9.41 -12.74
C PRO A 146 12.26 9.95 -11.32
N ASP A 147 11.86 9.24 -10.26
CA ASP A 147 12.14 9.70 -8.89
C ASP A 147 13.64 9.55 -8.58
N PRO A 148 14.41 10.67 -8.44
CA PRO A 148 15.84 10.64 -8.18
C PRO A 148 16.21 9.91 -6.87
N LEU A 149 15.26 9.68 -5.97
CA LEU A 149 15.46 8.92 -4.73
C LEU A 149 15.83 7.46 -4.98
N TYR A 150 15.53 6.91 -6.15
CA TYR A 150 15.95 5.55 -6.54
C TYR A 150 17.44 5.41 -6.78
N LEU A 151 18.16 6.51 -6.97
CA LEU A 151 19.61 6.53 -7.07
C LEU A 151 20.30 6.57 -5.70
N SER A 152 19.57 6.31 -4.63
CA SER A 152 20.11 6.28 -3.27
C SER A 152 21.23 5.25 -3.15
N PRO A 153 22.32 5.59 -2.47
CA PRO A 153 23.40 4.64 -2.19
C PRO A 153 22.88 3.49 -1.33
N PRO A 154 23.50 2.30 -1.44
CA PRO A 154 23.13 1.16 -0.63
C PRO A 154 23.31 1.46 0.86
N LYS A 155 22.45 0.86 1.68
CA LYS A 155 22.40 1.04 3.14
C LYS A 155 22.37 -0.31 3.85
N ILE A 156 22.83 -0.32 5.08
CA ILE A 156 22.57 -1.42 6.00
C ILE A 156 21.74 -0.88 7.15
N ILE A 157 20.62 -1.52 7.42
CA ILE A 157 19.65 -1.11 8.44
C ILE A 157 19.52 -2.26 9.43
N TRP A 158 19.47 -1.97 10.72
CA TRP A 158 19.20 -2.97 11.75
C TRP A 158 18.31 -2.39 12.84
N GLY A 159 17.62 -3.26 13.56
CA GLY A 159 16.71 -2.86 14.64
C GLY A 159 16.01 -4.06 15.25
N LEU A 160 15.19 -3.79 16.25
CA LEU A 160 14.32 -4.81 16.84
C LEU A 160 13.01 -4.86 16.06
N LYS A 161 12.60 -6.06 15.69
CA LYS A 161 11.25 -6.29 15.14
C LYS A 161 10.19 -5.86 16.12
N LEU A 162 9.25 -5.05 15.68
CA LEU A 162 8.11 -4.63 16.50
C LEU A 162 7.05 -5.74 16.54
N LYS A 163 7.05 -6.56 17.59
CA LYS A 163 6.14 -7.70 17.75
C LYS A 163 4.67 -7.33 17.88
N SER A 164 4.38 -6.14 18.40
CA SER A 164 3.01 -5.64 18.53
C SER A 164 2.38 -5.24 17.19
N TRP A 165 3.17 -5.18 16.13
CA TRP A 165 2.69 -4.89 14.79
C TRP A 165 2.77 -6.14 13.91
N GLN A 166 1.68 -6.40 13.20
CA GLN A 166 1.61 -7.47 12.23
C GLN A 166 0.67 -7.08 11.11
N ARG A 167 1.14 -7.16 9.88
CA ARG A 167 0.27 -7.00 8.71
C ARG A 167 -0.59 -8.25 8.52
N SER A 168 -1.84 -8.07 8.12
CA SER A 168 -2.69 -9.20 7.70
C SER A 168 -2.07 -9.91 6.48
N GLY A 169 -1.97 -11.22 6.52
CA GLY A 169 -1.48 -12.03 5.41
C GLY A 169 -2.34 -11.88 4.14
N TRP A 170 -1.83 -12.33 3.00
CA TRP A 170 -2.53 -12.29 1.71
C TRP A 170 -3.20 -13.62 1.33
N GLY A 171 -2.92 -14.69 2.07
CA GLY A 171 -3.45 -16.02 1.81
C GLY A 171 -4.96 -16.12 2.04
N GLY A 172 -5.59 -17.04 1.33
CA GLY A 172 -7.01 -17.37 1.52
C GLY A 172 -8.00 -16.39 0.89
N ARG A 173 -7.54 -15.37 0.14
CA ARG A 173 -8.44 -14.36 -0.46
C ARG A 173 -8.07 -13.90 -1.87
N SER A 174 -7.24 -14.68 -2.55
CA SER A 174 -7.02 -14.46 -3.97
C SER A 174 -8.35 -14.58 -4.75
N PRO A 175 -8.49 -13.95 -5.91
CA PRO A 175 -9.76 -13.98 -6.64
C PRO A 175 -10.34 -15.39 -6.83
N MET A 176 -9.51 -16.40 -7.06
CA MET A 176 -9.96 -17.80 -7.27
C MET A 176 -10.38 -18.53 -5.98
N GLU A 177 -10.05 -17.99 -4.81
CA GLU A 177 -10.41 -18.55 -3.50
C GLU A 177 -11.74 -17.99 -2.97
N ARG A 178 -12.29 -16.96 -3.63
CA ARG A 178 -13.55 -16.30 -3.24
C ARG A 178 -14.77 -17.11 -3.68
N PRO A 179 -15.86 -17.08 -2.91
CA PRO A 179 -17.13 -17.71 -3.30
C PRO A 179 -17.63 -17.26 -4.68
N TYR A 180 -17.52 -15.96 -4.97
CA TYR A 180 -17.84 -15.41 -6.27
C TYR A 180 -16.58 -14.84 -6.94
N PHE A 181 -16.30 -15.31 -8.15
CA PHE A 181 -15.11 -14.97 -8.92
C PHE A 181 -15.44 -14.65 -10.38
N GLN A 182 -14.73 -13.67 -10.93
CA GLN A 182 -14.68 -13.35 -12.36
C GLN A 182 -13.23 -13.09 -12.78
N PRO A 183 -12.84 -13.38 -14.03
CA PRO A 183 -11.44 -13.20 -14.50
C PRO A 183 -10.89 -11.76 -14.42
N VAL A 184 -11.77 -10.78 -14.25
CA VAL A 184 -11.44 -9.34 -14.14
C VAL A 184 -11.31 -8.86 -12.70
N SER A 185 -11.36 -9.76 -11.72
CA SER A 185 -11.27 -9.41 -10.30
C SER A 185 -9.93 -8.78 -9.96
N LEU A 186 -9.96 -7.72 -9.14
CA LEU A 186 -8.78 -7.00 -8.70
C LEU A 186 -7.96 -7.83 -7.71
N GLU A 187 -6.64 -7.76 -7.83
CA GLU A 187 -5.69 -8.44 -6.94
C GLU A 187 -5.75 -7.80 -5.53
N PRO A 188 -5.78 -8.61 -4.43
CA PRO A 188 -5.98 -8.13 -3.07
C PRO A 188 -5.00 -7.04 -2.64
N ARG A 189 -3.71 -7.22 -2.95
CA ARG A 189 -2.67 -6.26 -2.57
C ARG A 189 -2.86 -4.90 -3.24
N LEU A 190 -3.30 -4.89 -4.51
CA LEU A 190 -3.59 -3.64 -5.22
C LEU A 190 -4.85 -2.97 -4.67
N ALA A 191 -5.90 -3.74 -4.38
CA ALA A 191 -7.11 -3.23 -3.75
C ALA A 191 -6.80 -2.61 -2.37
N ARG A 192 -6.00 -3.29 -1.54
CA ARG A 192 -5.54 -2.76 -0.25
C ARG A 192 -4.71 -1.49 -0.41
N LEU A 193 -3.82 -1.45 -1.41
CA LEU A 193 -3.02 -0.27 -1.71
C LEU A 193 -3.88 0.95 -2.05
N MET A 194 -4.95 0.75 -2.83
CA MET A 194 -5.87 1.84 -3.15
C MET A 194 -6.55 2.42 -1.90
N ILE A 195 -6.87 1.58 -0.94
CA ILE A 195 -7.46 1.99 0.34
C ILE A 195 -6.42 2.72 1.19
N SER A 196 -5.23 2.14 1.38
CA SER A 196 -4.18 2.73 2.21
C SER A 196 -3.67 4.06 1.67
N LEU A 197 -3.57 4.22 0.35
CA LEU A 197 -3.23 5.50 -0.29
C LEU A 197 -4.38 6.53 -0.22
N GLY A 198 -5.62 6.06 -0.07
CA GLY A 198 -6.77 6.94 0.19
C GLY A 198 -6.82 7.48 1.62
N HIS A 199 -6.02 6.94 2.54
CA HIS A 199 -5.86 7.54 3.86
C HIS A 199 -5.21 8.92 3.77
N ARG A 200 -5.52 9.74 4.77
CA ARG A 200 -4.84 11.00 5.03
C ARG A 200 -4.43 11.02 6.50
N SER A 201 -3.19 11.38 6.77
CA SER A 201 -2.67 11.40 8.14
C SER A 201 -3.41 12.36 9.09
N ASP A 202 -4.10 13.36 8.53
CA ASP A 202 -4.89 14.37 9.25
C ASP A 202 -6.37 13.97 9.47
N SER A 203 -6.80 12.82 8.97
CA SER A 203 -8.18 12.33 9.09
C SER A 203 -8.22 10.83 9.38
N GLU A 204 -9.32 10.37 10.00
CA GLU A 204 -9.57 8.95 10.18
C GLU A 204 -10.72 8.53 9.28
N PRO A 205 -10.47 7.78 8.20
CA PRO A 205 -11.53 7.32 7.33
C PRO A 205 -12.38 6.25 8.03
N THR A 206 -13.67 6.31 7.77
CA THR A 206 -14.65 5.38 8.34
C THR A 206 -15.28 4.47 7.29
N THR A 207 -15.24 4.89 6.03
CA THR A 207 -16.02 4.27 4.96
C THR A 207 -15.26 4.27 3.64
N VAL A 208 -15.29 3.15 2.94
CA VAL A 208 -14.85 3.03 1.55
C VAL A 208 -16.09 3.02 0.64
N ILE A 209 -16.04 3.82 -0.41
CA ILE A 209 -17.11 3.93 -1.40
C ILE A 209 -16.59 3.48 -2.76
N ASP A 210 -17.19 2.42 -3.31
CA ASP A 210 -16.87 1.86 -4.63
C ASP A 210 -18.11 1.83 -5.52
N PRO A 211 -18.24 2.78 -6.46
CA PRO A 211 -19.40 2.85 -7.37
C PRO A 211 -19.35 1.83 -8.53
N PHE A 212 -18.29 1.05 -8.65
CA PHE A 212 -18.06 0.08 -9.71
C PHE A 212 -17.52 -1.24 -9.16
N CYS A 213 -18.16 -1.76 -8.11
CA CYS A 213 -17.57 -2.77 -7.23
C CYS A 213 -17.24 -4.11 -7.91
N GLY A 214 -17.86 -4.43 -9.05
CA GLY A 214 -17.61 -5.69 -9.74
C GLY A 214 -17.79 -6.90 -8.82
N THR A 215 -16.73 -7.65 -8.60
CA THR A 215 -16.73 -8.82 -7.67
C THR A 215 -16.37 -8.45 -6.23
N GLY A 216 -16.31 -7.18 -5.87
CA GLY A 216 -16.06 -6.72 -4.51
C GLY A 216 -14.60 -6.76 -4.07
N GLY A 217 -13.64 -6.69 -4.99
CA GLY A 217 -12.22 -6.76 -4.64
C GLY A 217 -11.77 -5.68 -3.66
N ILE A 218 -12.19 -4.43 -3.90
CA ILE A 218 -11.92 -3.29 -2.99
C ILE A 218 -12.77 -3.41 -1.72
N ALA A 219 -14.03 -3.80 -1.85
CA ALA A 219 -14.96 -3.96 -0.74
C ALA A 219 -14.46 -4.98 0.31
N ILE A 220 -13.94 -6.13 -0.15
CA ILE A 220 -13.30 -7.15 0.71
C ILE A 220 -12.14 -6.55 1.51
N GLU A 221 -11.23 -5.86 0.84
CA GLU A 221 -10.06 -5.28 1.50
C GLU A 221 -10.43 -4.12 2.44
N ALA A 222 -11.51 -3.40 2.16
CA ALA A 222 -12.06 -2.38 3.05
C ALA A 222 -12.59 -3.01 4.37
N MET A 223 -13.36 -4.07 4.29
CA MET A 223 -13.82 -4.80 5.50
C MET A 223 -12.65 -5.35 6.33
N LEU A 224 -11.65 -5.94 5.66
CA LEU A 224 -10.42 -6.43 6.31
C LEU A 224 -9.56 -5.30 6.91
N ALA A 225 -9.79 -4.05 6.50
CA ALA A 225 -9.21 -2.85 7.10
C ALA A 225 -10.12 -2.21 8.17
N GLU A 226 -11.19 -2.88 8.57
CA GLU A 226 -12.19 -2.41 9.54
C GLU A 226 -12.90 -1.11 9.11
N LEU A 227 -13.10 -0.93 7.80
CA LEU A 227 -13.83 0.20 7.23
C LEU A 227 -15.20 -0.26 6.74
N ASN A 228 -16.21 0.57 6.92
CA ASN A 228 -17.52 0.34 6.33
C ASN A 228 -17.45 0.37 4.80
N VAL A 229 -18.33 -0.33 4.15
CA VAL A 229 -18.37 -0.45 2.69
C VAL A 229 -19.71 0.05 2.16
N LEU A 230 -19.63 0.97 1.20
CA LEU A 230 -20.76 1.36 0.36
C LEU A 230 -20.38 1.06 -1.09
N ALA A 231 -21.03 0.07 -1.69
CA ALA A 231 -20.65 -0.43 -3.00
C ALA A 231 -21.83 -0.46 -3.96
N ARG A 232 -21.53 -0.30 -5.24
CA ARG A 232 -22.53 -0.37 -6.32
C ARG A 232 -21.99 -1.04 -7.56
N ASP A 233 -22.87 -1.67 -8.28
CA ASP A 233 -22.63 -2.11 -9.66
C ASP A 233 -23.91 -2.02 -10.48
N LEU A 234 -23.78 -1.89 -11.81
CA LEU A 234 -24.89 -1.88 -12.73
C LEU A 234 -25.39 -3.29 -13.03
N ASP A 235 -24.54 -4.30 -12.91
CA ASP A 235 -24.88 -5.70 -13.12
C ASP A 235 -25.34 -6.33 -11.81
N PRO A 236 -26.62 -6.75 -11.71
CA PRO A 236 -27.16 -7.41 -10.51
C PRO A 236 -26.42 -8.70 -10.12
N LYS A 237 -25.72 -9.34 -11.07
CA LYS A 237 -24.88 -10.51 -10.75
C LYS A 237 -23.63 -10.10 -9.98
N MET A 238 -23.05 -8.94 -10.31
CA MET A 238 -21.92 -8.38 -9.56
C MET A 238 -22.34 -7.97 -8.16
N VAL A 239 -23.48 -7.30 -8.01
CA VAL A 239 -24.05 -6.93 -6.70
C VAL A 239 -24.19 -8.17 -5.82
N LYS A 240 -24.88 -9.19 -6.31
CA LYS A 240 -25.07 -10.43 -5.57
C LYS A 240 -23.74 -11.12 -5.25
N GLY A 241 -22.83 -11.20 -6.21
CA GLY A 241 -21.51 -11.81 -6.00
C GLY A 241 -20.63 -11.05 -5.01
N THR A 242 -20.73 -9.72 -4.99
CA THR A 242 -20.07 -8.89 -3.98
C THR A 242 -20.66 -9.14 -2.59
N GLU A 243 -21.98 -9.24 -2.44
CA GLU A 243 -22.64 -9.59 -1.17
C GLU A 243 -22.18 -10.96 -0.68
N GLU A 244 -22.17 -11.99 -1.54
CA GLU A 244 -21.68 -13.33 -1.21
C GLU A 244 -20.23 -13.29 -0.71
N ASN A 245 -19.37 -12.52 -1.34
CA ASN A 245 -17.97 -12.36 -0.93
C ASN A 245 -17.82 -11.62 0.39
N LEU A 246 -18.60 -10.56 0.64
CA LEU A 246 -18.58 -9.82 1.90
C LEU A 246 -19.13 -10.64 3.06
N GLN A 247 -20.18 -11.41 2.84
CA GLN A 247 -20.72 -12.35 3.83
C GLN A 247 -19.64 -13.37 4.22
N TRP A 248 -18.99 -13.99 3.24
CA TRP A 248 -17.90 -14.93 3.48
C TRP A 248 -16.75 -14.28 4.27
N VAL A 249 -16.32 -13.06 3.91
CA VAL A 249 -15.27 -12.35 4.65
C VAL A 249 -15.67 -12.13 6.11
N SER A 250 -16.93 -11.74 6.36
CA SER A 250 -17.41 -11.46 7.72
C SER A 250 -17.46 -12.70 8.59
N GLU A 251 -17.79 -13.87 8.01
CA GLU A 251 -17.91 -15.13 8.72
C GLU A 251 -16.57 -15.81 8.96
N ASP A 252 -15.71 -15.87 7.92
CA ASP A 252 -14.52 -16.71 7.93
C ASP A 252 -13.22 -15.93 8.23
N LEU A 253 -13.15 -14.65 7.89
CA LEU A 253 -11.91 -13.87 7.94
C LEU A 253 -11.92 -12.71 8.95
N CYS A 254 -13.10 -12.19 9.30
CA CYS A 254 -13.26 -11.00 10.14
C CYS A 254 -14.21 -11.20 11.31
N SER A 255 -14.33 -12.41 11.83
CA SER A 255 -15.25 -12.65 12.96
C SER A 255 -14.88 -11.73 14.14
N GLY A 256 -15.81 -10.82 14.49
CA GLY A 256 -15.63 -9.83 15.55
C GLY A 256 -15.38 -8.41 15.08
N TYR A 257 -15.24 -8.14 13.77
CA TYR A 257 -15.21 -6.78 13.25
C TYR A 257 -16.60 -6.14 13.24
N SER A 258 -16.65 -4.83 13.48
CA SER A 258 -17.91 -4.07 13.50
C SER A 258 -18.23 -3.38 12.16
N ALA A 259 -17.40 -3.58 11.15
CA ALA A 259 -17.60 -3.00 9.83
C ALA A 259 -18.91 -3.50 9.19
N THR A 260 -19.65 -2.59 8.60
CA THR A 260 -20.92 -2.85 7.91
C THR A 260 -20.77 -2.65 6.42
N TRP A 261 -21.67 -3.23 5.63
CA TRP A 261 -21.72 -3.02 4.19
C TRP A 261 -23.13 -2.79 3.68
N ASP A 262 -23.22 -2.02 2.58
CA ASP A 262 -24.40 -1.82 1.77
C ASP A 262 -24.01 -1.93 0.30
N VAL A 263 -24.55 -2.91 -0.41
CA VAL A 263 -24.28 -3.16 -1.83
C VAL A 263 -25.57 -3.01 -2.60
N GLN A 264 -25.61 -2.14 -3.60
CA GLN A 264 -26.83 -1.82 -4.31
C GLN A 264 -26.67 -1.91 -5.83
N GLU A 265 -27.72 -2.41 -6.50
CA GLU A 265 -27.88 -2.24 -7.94
C GLU A 265 -28.18 -0.78 -8.26
N SER A 266 -27.36 -0.18 -9.10
CA SER A 266 -27.49 1.21 -9.49
C SER A 266 -27.11 1.44 -10.91
N GLY A 267 -28.00 2.09 -11.65
CA GLY A 267 -27.63 2.75 -12.89
C GLY A 267 -26.69 3.93 -12.66
N VAL A 268 -26.19 4.46 -13.76
CA VAL A 268 -25.17 5.50 -13.86
C VAL A 268 -25.33 6.62 -12.83
N GLY A 269 -24.42 6.68 -11.89
CA GLY A 269 -24.22 7.82 -11.00
C GLY A 269 -24.41 7.48 -9.54
N LEU A 270 -23.32 7.63 -8.79
CA LEU A 270 -23.42 7.93 -7.38
C LEU A 270 -24.36 9.12 -7.26
N THR A 271 -25.52 8.94 -6.71
CA THR A 271 -26.35 10.07 -6.31
C THR A 271 -26.24 10.23 -4.82
N PRO A 272 -25.96 11.45 -4.30
CA PRO A 272 -26.01 11.74 -2.87
C PRO A 272 -27.34 11.31 -2.24
N ASP A 273 -28.36 11.17 -3.06
CA ASP A 273 -29.72 10.81 -2.66
C ASP A 273 -29.86 9.41 -2.05
N VAL A 274 -28.89 8.52 -2.27
CA VAL A 274 -28.97 7.13 -1.75
C VAL A 274 -28.29 6.99 -0.39
N TRP A 275 -27.08 7.51 -0.24
CA TRP A 275 -26.33 7.39 1.01
C TRP A 275 -26.27 8.69 1.84
N GLY A 276 -26.73 9.79 1.27
CA GLY A 276 -26.63 11.12 1.90
C GLY A 276 -25.22 11.67 1.91
N LYS A 277 -24.97 12.61 2.83
CA LYS A 277 -23.64 13.14 3.08
C LYS A 277 -22.90 12.25 4.08
N ILE A 278 -21.67 11.90 3.74
CA ILE A 278 -20.78 11.08 4.56
C ILE A 278 -19.56 11.93 4.91
N SER A 279 -18.93 11.65 6.01
CA SER A 279 -17.65 12.25 6.41
C SER A 279 -16.62 11.15 6.64
N GLY A 280 -15.40 11.37 6.18
CA GLY A 280 -14.32 10.39 6.27
C GLY A 280 -14.43 9.27 5.23
N ALA A 281 -14.84 9.61 4.00
CA ALA A 281 -14.92 8.64 2.91
C ALA A 281 -13.59 8.52 2.15
N ILE A 282 -13.24 7.29 1.80
CA ILE A 282 -12.28 6.96 0.74
C ILE A 282 -13.08 6.49 -0.48
N PHE A 283 -13.06 7.26 -1.56
CA PHE A 283 -13.60 6.84 -2.84
C PHE A 283 -12.54 6.03 -3.57
N ALA A 284 -12.65 4.70 -3.50
CA ALA A 284 -11.70 3.78 -4.13
C ALA A 284 -12.41 2.96 -5.21
N PHE A 285 -11.99 3.10 -6.47
CA PHE A 285 -12.68 2.41 -7.56
C PHE A 285 -11.83 2.18 -8.81
N ASP A 286 -12.19 1.15 -9.54
CA ASP A 286 -11.66 0.74 -10.83
C ASP A 286 -12.80 0.84 -11.87
N PRO A 287 -12.94 1.98 -12.61
CA PRO A 287 -14.08 2.21 -13.50
C PRO A 287 -14.17 1.14 -14.59
N PRO A 288 -15.38 0.78 -15.05
CA PRO A 288 -15.53 -0.21 -16.10
C PRO A 288 -14.94 0.28 -17.43
N TYR A 289 -14.05 -0.52 -18.02
CA TYR A 289 -13.52 -0.32 -19.35
C TYR A 289 -13.45 -1.66 -20.09
N GLY A 290 -14.29 -1.83 -21.10
CA GLY A 290 -14.22 -2.97 -22.01
C GLY A 290 -13.31 -2.68 -23.19
N ARG A 291 -13.00 -3.72 -24.00
CA ARG A 291 -12.20 -3.56 -25.26
C ARG A 291 -12.74 -2.47 -26.20
N ASN A 292 -14.02 -2.11 -26.08
CA ASN A 292 -14.68 -1.06 -26.86
C ASN A 292 -14.84 0.26 -26.05
N ALA A 293 -14.81 0.25 -24.72
CA ALA A 293 -14.97 1.44 -23.87
C ALA A 293 -13.74 2.38 -23.90
N TRP A 294 -12.56 1.86 -24.26
CA TRP A 294 -11.35 2.66 -24.52
C TRP A 294 -11.54 3.75 -25.59
N LYS A 295 -12.45 3.50 -26.51
CA LYS A 295 -12.68 4.36 -27.68
C LYS A 295 -13.99 5.15 -27.61
N SER A 296 -14.80 4.91 -26.56
CA SER A 296 -16.05 5.64 -26.37
C SER A 296 -15.87 6.71 -25.30
N ASP A 297 -16.38 7.91 -25.55
CA ASP A 297 -16.43 8.99 -24.55
C ASP A 297 -17.29 8.61 -23.33
N ASP A 298 -18.10 7.55 -23.41
CA ASP A 298 -19.03 7.15 -22.37
C ASP A 298 -18.34 6.73 -21.06
N GLY A 299 -17.26 5.91 -21.13
CA GLY A 299 -16.50 5.50 -19.96
C GLY A 299 -15.79 6.67 -19.26
N TYR A 300 -15.26 7.60 -20.06
CA TYR A 300 -14.63 8.81 -19.55
C TYR A 300 -15.65 9.74 -18.85
N GLN A 301 -16.80 9.95 -19.48
CA GLN A 301 -17.89 10.75 -18.87
C GLN A 301 -18.44 10.10 -17.59
N LEU A 302 -18.48 8.76 -17.54
CA LEU A 302 -18.89 8.04 -16.35
C LEU A 302 -17.89 8.26 -15.20
N PHE A 303 -16.59 8.18 -15.48
CA PHE A 303 -15.54 8.51 -14.51
C PHE A 303 -15.69 9.95 -13.96
N LEU A 304 -15.85 10.93 -14.84
CA LEU A 304 -16.03 12.32 -14.43
C LEU A 304 -17.30 12.54 -13.60
N LYS A 305 -18.38 11.84 -13.90
CA LYS A 305 -19.61 11.84 -13.06
C LYS A 305 -19.34 11.26 -11.69
N ALA A 306 -18.57 10.16 -11.60
CA ALA A 306 -18.20 9.58 -10.32
C ALA A 306 -17.36 10.57 -9.48
N CYS A 307 -16.40 11.27 -10.09
CA CYS A 307 -15.63 12.32 -9.41
C CYS A 307 -16.52 13.43 -8.86
N SER A 308 -17.48 13.93 -9.65
CA SER A 308 -18.41 14.97 -9.21
C SER A 308 -19.33 14.50 -8.08
N ALA A 309 -19.86 13.28 -8.18
CA ALA A 309 -20.71 12.69 -7.16
C ALA A 309 -19.95 12.47 -5.85
N ALA A 310 -18.71 11.98 -5.90
CA ALA A 310 -17.86 11.81 -4.74
C ALA A 310 -17.68 13.11 -3.95
N ARG A 311 -17.42 14.23 -4.62
CA ARG A 311 -17.35 15.56 -3.97
C ARG A 311 -18.66 16.02 -3.33
N THR A 312 -19.77 15.59 -3.89
CA THR A 312 -21.10 15.94 -3.32
C THR A 312 -21.40 15.10 -2.09
N ILE A 313 -20.95 13.84 -2.04
CA ILE A 313 -21.13 12.92 -0.90
C ILE A 313 -20.24 13.34 0.26
N ASP A 314 -18.95 13.57 0.01
CA ASP A 314 -17.99 13.99 1.03
C ASP A 314 -17.02 15.06 0.48
N HIS A 315 -17.12 16.27 1.03
CA HIS A 315 -16.23 17.38 0.66
C HIS A 315 -14.80 17.20 1.19
N SER A 316 -14.61 16.37 2.19
CA SER A 316 -13.33 16.14 2.86
C SER A 316 -12.71 14.79 2.50
N GLY A 317 -13.44 13.93 1.80
CA GLY A 317 -12.99 12.60 1.41
C GLY A 317 -11.79 12.61 0.46
N SER A 318 -11.17 11.46 0.27
CA SER A 318 -10.08 11.24 -0.68
C SER A 318 -10.54 10.35 -1.84
N LEU A 319 -9.84 10.42 -2.96
CA LEU A 319 -10.12 9.60 -4.14
C LEU A 319 -8.88 8.81 -4.54
N CYS A 320 -9.04 7.50 -4.74
CA CYS A 320 -8.02 6.63 -5.30
C CYS A 320 -8.64 5.78 -6.42
N THR A 321 -8.12 5.89 -7.64
CA THR A 321 -8.69 5.19 -8.79
C THR A 321 -7.63 4.60 -9.70
N LEU A 322 -8.02 3.57 -10.45
CA LEU A 322 -7.21 2.93 -11.48
C LEU A 322 -7.77 3.29 -12.85
N LEU A 323 -7.02 4.00 -13.66
CA LEU A 323 -7.45 4.42 -15.00
C LEU A 323 -6.67 3.66 -16.08
N PRO A 324 -7.33 3.15 -17.13
CA PRO A 324 -6.63 2.44 -18.20
C PRO A 324 -5.71 3.38 -18.97
N THR A 325 -4.51 2.91 -19.25
CA THR A 325 -3.48 3.64 -20.00
C THR A 325 -2.69 2.72 -20.91
N ASP A 326 -1.87 3.29 -21.78
CA ASP A 326 -1.01 2.52 -22.68
C ASP A 326 0.13 1.85 -21.87
N PRO A 327 0.40 0.54 -22.11
CA PRO A 327 1.56 -0.12 -21.51
C PRO A 327 2.92 0.52 -21.82
N ALA A 328 3.02 1.36 -22.85
CA ALA A 328 4.23 2.12 -23.14
C ALA A 328 4.69 2.99 -21.97
N ILE A 329 3.77 3.49 -21.13
CA ILE A 329 4.06 4.25 -19.92
C ILE A 329 5.03 3.51 -18.97
N LEU A 330 5.02 2.16 -19.00
CA LEU A 330 5.88 1.33 -18.14
C LEU A 330 7.33 1.24 -18.64
N LYS A 331 7.61 1.72 -19.85
CA LYS A 331 8.92 1.63 -20.51
C LYS A 331 9.58 2.98 -20.69
N ASP A 332 8.88 4.04 -20.32
CA ASP A 332 9.36 5.39 -20.53
C ASP A 332 10.37 5.77 -19.45
N ASN A 333 11.60 6.02 -19.87
CA ASN A 333 12.71 6.49 -19.06
C ASN A 333 13.09 7.92 -19.44
N SER A 334 12.21 8.68 -20.10
CA SER A 334 12.52 10.07 -20.50
C SER A 334 12.43 11.00 -19.30
N ASP A 335 13.39 11.91 -19.20
CA ASP A 335 13.39 13.02 -18.23
C ASP A 335 12.35 14.10 -18.57
N GLU A 336 11.66 13.97 -19.71
CA GLU A 336 10.62 14.91 -20.14
C GLU A 336 9.23 14.42 -19.71
N PRO A 337 8.37 15.28 -19.17
CA PRO A 337 7.02 14.93 -18.82
C PRO A 337 6.23 14.57 -20.09
N ILE A 338 5.94 13.29 -20.29
CA ILE A 338 5.11 12.83 -21.39
C ILE A 338 3.65 12.95 -21.00
N ASP A 339 2.85 13.50 -21.90
CA ASP A 339 1.41 13.58 -21.73
C ASP A 339 0.76 12.25 -22.20
N TYR A 340 0.73 11.28 -21.29
CA TYR A 340 0.20 9.95 -21.56
C TYR A 340 -1.28 9.97 -21.89
N LEU A 341 -1.71 9.02 -22.73
CA LEU A 341 -3.14 8.79 -22.97
C LEU A 341 -3.74 7.93 -21.86
N VAL A 342 -4.64 8.53 -21.10
CA VAL A 342 -5.42 7.89 -20.05
C VAL A 342 -6.90 7.95 -20.46
N MET A 343 -7.56 6.80 -20.51
CA MET A 343 -8.93 6.70 -21.03
C MET A 343 -9.12 7.35 -22.43
N GLY A 344 -8.07 7.30 -23.25
CA GLY A 344 -8.07 7.90 -24.60
C GLY A 344 -7.94 9.42 -24.65
N LYS A 345 -7.65 10.09 -23.53
CA LYS A 345 -7.42 11.53 -23.43
C LYS A 345 -6.00 11.79 -22.94
N PRO A 346 -5.35 12.93 -23.31
CA PRO A 346 -4.12 13.36 -22.70
C PRO A 346 -4.26 13.46 -21.17
N TRP A 347 -3.26 13.01 -20.44
CA TRP A 347 -3.29 13.05 -18.96
C TRP A 347 -3.49 14.46 -18.42
N SER A 348 -2.83 15.45 -19.02
CA SER A 348 -3.01 16.86 -18.64
C SER A 348 -4.48 17.26 -18.64
N LYS A 349 -5.23 16.88 -19.67
CA LYS A 349 -6.66 17.14 -19.76
C LYS A 349 -7.46 16.40 -18.67
N VAL A 350 -7.11 15.15 -18.38
CA VAL A 350 -7.79 14.37 -17.32
C VAL A 350 -7.59 15.03 -15.96
N ALA A 351 -6.35 15.45 -15.66
CA ALA A 351 -6.01 16.12 -14.41
C ALA A 351 -6.72 17.46 -14.27
N ASP A 352 -6.78 18.29 -15.32
CA ASP A 352 -7.50 19.55 -15.33
C ASP A 352 -9.00 19.35 -15.08
N GLU A 353 -9.61 18.36 -15.74
CA GLU A 353 -11.04 18.06 -15.55
C GLU A 353 -11.35 17.46 -14.16
N MET A 354 -10.38 16.78 -13.51
CA MET A 354 -10.49 16.40 -12.11
C MET A 354 -10.41 17.62 -11.19
N LEU A 355 -9.48 18.53 -11.45
CA LEU A 355 -9.34 19.78 -10.69
C LEU A 355 -10.60 20.65 -10.77
N ASP A 356 -11.19 20.80 -11.95
CA ASP A 356 -12.47 21.51 -12.16
C ASP A 356 -13.64 20.92 -11.35
N ARG A 357 -13.51 19.64 -10.95
CA ARG A 357 -14.48 18.95 -10.09
C ARG A 357 -14.08 18.92 -8.62
N GLY A 358 -13.04 19.69 -8.28
CA GLY A 358 -12.57 19.84 -6.90
C GLY A 358 -11.63 18.74 -6.43
N TRP A 359 -10.95 18.04 -7.34
CA TRP A 359 -9.96 17.01 -7.02
C TRP A 359 -8.55 17.39 -7.49
N GLU A 360 -7.67 17.69 -6.55
CA GLU A 360 -6.25 17.92 -6.81
C GLU A 360 -5.50 16.59 -6.79
N VAL A 361 -4.85 16.23 -7.90
CA VAL A 361 -4.06 15.01 -8.01
C VAL A 361 -2.75 15.16 -7.21
N VAL A 362 -2.53 14.26 -6.26
CA VAL A 362 -1.35 14.27 -5.37
C VAL A 362 -0.37 13.15 -5.67
N LEU A 363 -0.82 12.08 -6.34
CA LEU A 363 0.03 10.95 -6.74
C LEU A 363 -0.49 10.31 -8.02
N ILE A 364 0.42 9.99 -8.91
CA ILE A 364 0.17 9.07 -10.03
C ILE A 364 1.25 7.99 -10.03
N ALA A 365 0.88 6.76 -10.33
CA ALA A 365 1.81 5.65 -10.48
C ALA A 365 1.34 4.64 -11.54
N PRO A 366 2.18 4.28 -12.51
CA PRO A 366 1.83 3.27 -13.50
C PRO A 366 1.84 1.88 -12.86
N VAL A 367 0.77 1.13 -13.05
CA VAL A 367 0.60 -0.25 -12.57
C VAL A 367 0.48 -1.18 -13.75
N LYS A 368 1.37 -2.18 -13.81
CA LYS A 368 1.32 -3.22 -14.83
C LYS A 368 0.20 -4.21 -14.51
N VAL A 369 -0.69 -4.45 -15.47
CA VAL A 369 -1.72 -5.49 -15.36
C VAL A 369 -1.32 -6.73 -16.16
N HIS A 370 -1.04 -6.57 -17.45
CA HIS A 370 -0.51 -7.61 -18.32
C HIS A 370 0.19 -6.98 -19.56
N LYS A 371 0.67 -7.80 -20.51
CA LYS A 371 1.47 -7.32 -21.65
C LYS A 371 0.80 -6.24 -22.50
N SER A 372 -0.53 -6.18 -22.54
CA SER A 372 -1.30 -5.27 -23.39
C SER A 372 -2.22 -4.32 -22.60
N LEU A 373 -2.08 -4.23 -21.27
CA LEU A 373 -2.85 -3.34 -20.43
C LEU A 373 -2.00 -2.85 -19.25
N ALA A 374 -1.91 -1.55 -19.12
CA ALA A 374 -1.45 -0.85 -17.92
C ALA A 374 -2.59 -0.02 -17.33
N ARG A 375 -2.47 0.32 -16.08
CA ARG A 375 -3.34 1.23 -15.37
C ARG A 375 -2.51 2.35 -14.76
N LEU A 376 -3.05 3.53 -14.74
CA LEU A 376 -2.53 4.63 -13.94
C LEU A 376 -3.28 4.64 -12.61
N LEU A 377 -2.57 4.36 -11.52
CA LEU A 377 -3.07 4.62 -10.18
C LEU A 377 -3.05 6.12 -9.96
N VAL A 378 -4.17 6.68 -9.55
CA VAL A 378 -4.33 8.12 -9.31
C VAL A 378 -4.87 8.31 -7.91
N VAL A 379 -4.19 9.13 -7.11
CA VAL A 379 -4.67 9.59 -5.80
C VAL A 379 -4.94 11.07 -5.89
N ALA A 380 -6.10 11.50 -5.43
CA ALA A 380 -6.47 12.90 -5.41
C ALA A 380 -7.11 13.28 -4.07
N HIS A 381 -6.83 14.50 -3.65
CA HIS A 381 -7.40 15.11 -2.47
C HIS A 381 -8.34 16.25 -2.85
N PRO A 382 -9.19 16.72 -1.94
CA PRO A 382 -10.01 17.90 -2.17
C PRO A 382 -9.15 19.11 -2.52
N SER A 383 -9.45 19.78 -3.65
CA SER A 383 -8.87 21.10 -3.92
C SER A 383 -9.45 22.14 -2.98
N HIS A 384 -8.63 23.08 -2.57
CA HIS A 384 -8.99 24.20 -1.72
C HIS A 384 -9.79 25.26 -2.45
#